data_340dee28eaa8801a3fcd5d0383e1111a
#
_entry.id   340dee28eaa8801a3fcd5d0383e1111a
#
_cell.length_a   1.000
_cell.length_b   1.000
_cell.length_c   1.000
_cell.angle_alpha   90.00
_cell.angle_beta   90.00
_cell.angle_gamma   90.00
#
_symmetry.space_group_name_H-M   'P 1'
#
loop_
_entity.id
_entity.type
_entity.pdbx_description
1 polymer ?
#
loop_
_entity_poly.entity_id
_entity_poly.type
_entity_poly.pdbx_seq_one_letter_code
_entity_poly.pdbx_strand_id
1 'polypeptide(L)'
;HLTAYQGFDAFFHAAEGYIATTASPISEMFSLKAIELIGRSLATAVHEGGNADARADVALANTLAGFVETLSSCTGEHAIEHALSAFHPALPHGAGLIMISKAYWSRFFESSGDKLVNIARALGHKDAQKPEDFIAALTDLQKRCNVSELRLSGYGVRPEDFGKIADNAIDTMGGLFRVDPRPLSREDMIGILEESYQ
;
A
#
# COMPACT_ATOMS: atom_id res chain seq x y z
N HIS A 1 8.54 -15.08 0.70
CA HIS A 1 7.81 -14.02 -0.04
C HIS A 1 6.36 -13.88 0.41
N LEU A 2 5.60 -14.99 0.58
CA LEU A 2 4.17 -14.91 0.93
C LEU A 2 3.90 -14.06 2.19
N THR A 3 4.67 -14.26 3.27
CA THR A 3 4.53 -13.46 4.51
C THR A 3 4.74 -11.97 4.25
N ALA A 4 5.73 -11.61 3.41
CA ALA A 4 5.96 -10.22 3.04
C ALA A 4 4.77 -9.65 2.26
N TYR A 5 4.29 -10.35 1.23
CA TYR A 5 3.18 -9.87 0.40
C TYR A 5 1.90 -9.66 1.21
N GLN A 6 1.53 -10.62 2.08
CA GLN A 6 0.37 -10.49 2.96
C GLN A 6 0.54 -9.37 4.01
N GLY A 7 1.75 -9.19 4.53
CA GLY A 7 2.02 -8.12 5.49
C GLY A 7 1.96 -6.73 4.85
N PHE A 8 2.45 -6.58 3.63
CA PHE A 8 2.32 -5.32 2.87
C PHE A 8 0.89 -5.05 2.46
N ASP A 9 0.12 -6.07 2.07
CA ASP A 9 -1.31 -5.94 1.79
C ASP A 9 -2.08 -5.41 3.02
N ALA A 10 -1.88 -6.01 4.19
CA ALA A 10 -2.44 -5.52 5.44
C ALA A 10 -1.97 -4.08 5.76
N PHE A 11 -0.72 -3.75 5.48
CA PHE A 11 -0.20 -2.40 5.63
C PHE A 11 -0.93 -1.41 4.72
N PHE A 12 -1.11 -1.72 3.43
CA PHE A 12 -1.76 -0.83 2.48
C PHE A 12 -3.25 -0.67 2.80
N HIS A 13 -3.98 -1.72 3.16
CA HIS A 13 -5.36 -1.59 3.67
C HIS A 13 -5.45 -0.62 4.85
N ALA A 14 -4.54 -0.74 5.82
CA ALA A 14 -4.52 0.17 6.97
C ALA A 14 -4.14 1.60 6.58
N ALA A 15 -3.17 1.79 5.71
CA ALA A 15 -2.67 3.10 5.28
C ALA A 15 -3.69 3.82 4.38
N GLU A 16 -4.26 3.12 3.40
CA GLU A 16 -5.31 3.66 2.54
C GLU A 16 -6.55 4.06 3.35
N GLY A 17 -7.03 3.16 4.22
CA GLY A 17 -8.18 3.48 5.06
C GLY A 17 -7.91 4.61 6.06
N TYR A 18 -6.64 4.89 6.40
CA TYR A 18 -6.25 6.03 7.20
C TYR A 18 -6.36 7.36 6.45
N ILE A 19 -5.96 7.39 5.17
CA ILE A 19 -6.02 8.63 4.37
C ILE A 19 -7.37 8.82 3.67
N ALA A 20 -8.17 7.78 3.49
CA ALA A 20 -9.45 7.84 2.79
C ALA A 20 -10.36 8.96 3.32
N THR A 21 -11.15 9.57 2.45
CA THR A 21 -12.13 10.60 2.83
C THR A 21 -13.24 10.06 3.72
N THR A 22 -13.42 8.74 3.76
CA THR A 22 -14.35 8.01 4.63
C THR A 22 -13.77 7.66 6.00
N ALA A 23 -12.49 7.99 6.27
CA ALA A 23 -11.85 7.72 7.54
C ALA A 23 -12.57 8.38 8.71
N SER A 24 -12.61 7.70 9.84
CA SER A 24 -13.17 8.19 11.10
C SER A 24 -12.14 8.05 12.22
N PRO A 25 -12.29 8.78 13.33
CA PRO A 25 -11.38 8.61 14.48
C PRO A 25 -11.25 7.15 14.94
N ILE A 26 -12.30 6.34 14.79
CA ILE A 26 -12.27 4.93 15.16
C ILE A 26 -11.43 4.12 14.16
N SER A 27 -11.67 4.27 12.85
CA SER A 27 -10.87 3.57 11.84
C SER A 27 -9.40 4.00 11.87
N GLU A 28 -9.13 5.28 12.11
CA GLU A 28 -7.77 5.82 12.24
C GLU A 28 -6.97 5.18 13.40
N MET A 29 -7.62 4.91 14.53
CA MET A 29 -6.99 4.20 15.66
C MET A 29 -6.54 2.80 15.26
N PHE A 30 -7.41 2.04 14.56
CA PHE A 30 -7.07 0.71 14.07
C PHE A 30 -5.96 0.76 13.00
N SER A 31 -6.04 1.74 12.09
CA SER A 31 -5.03 1.97 11.06
C SER A 31 -3.64 2.16 11.65
N LEU A 32 -3.48 3.14 12.52
CA LEU A 32 -2.17 3.47 13.11
C LEU A 32 -1.63 2.29 13.95
N LYS A 33 -2.51 1.55 14.63
CA LYS A 33 -2.08 0.36 15.38
C LYS A 33 -1.64 -0.77 14.47
N ALA A 34 -2.34 -1.04 13.38
CA ALA A 34 -1.94 -2.03 12.38
C ALA A 34 -0.58 -1.66 11.77
N ILE A 35 -0.40 -0.40 11.36
CA ILE A 35 0.84 0.11 10.78
C ILE A 35 2.02 -0.03 11.76
N GLU A 36 1.82 0.31 13.05
CA GLU A 36 2.83 0.15 14.10
C GLU A 36 3.29 -1.31 14.23
N LEU A 37 2.33 -2.24 14.27
CA LEU A 37 2.61 -3.68 14.38
C LEU A 37 3.39 -4.20 13.17
N ILE A 38 3.01 -3.79 11.97
CA ILE A 38 3.73 -4.13 10.73
C ILE A 38 5.15 -3.55 10.75
N GLY A 39 5.33 -2.28 11.05
CA GLY A 39 6.64 -1.62 11.11
C GLY A 39 7.59 -2.29 12.08
N ARG A 40 7.06 -2.76 13.23
CA ARG A 40 7.82 -3.44 14.28
C ARG A 40 8.19 -4.87 13.91
N SER A 41 7.27 -5.65 13.35
CA SER A 41 7.37 -7.12 13.38
C SER A 41 7.41 -7.79 12.02
N LEU A 42 7.01 -7.10 10.91
CA LEU A 42 6.92 -7.76 9.61
C LEU A 42 8.26 -8.33 9.14
N ALA A 43 9.34 -7.56 9.22
CA ALA A 43 10.67 -8.03 8.78
C ALA A 43 11.11 -9.28 9.57
N THR A 44 10.90 -9.29 10.88
CA THR A 44 11.18 -10.47 11.73
C THR A 44 10.31 -11.67 11.30
N ALA A 45 9.01 -11.47 11.08
CA ALA A 45 8.13 -12.55 10.63
C ALA A 45 8.51 -13.11 9.25
N VAL A 46 9.09 -12.27 8.37
CA VAL A 46 9.59 -12.69 7.04
C VAL A 46 10.85 -13.54 7.16
N HIS A 47 11.80 -13.14 8.00
CA HIS A 47 13.09 -13.81 8.13
C HIS A 47 13.08 -14.98 9.12
N GLU A 48 12.26 -14.87 10.15
CA GLU A 48 12.15 -15.83 11.25
C GLU A 48 10.70 -16.35 11.33
N GLY A 49 10.27 -17.12 10.31
CA GLY A 49 8.88 -17.60 10.20
C GLY A 49 8.35 -18.38 11.41
N GLY A 50 9.24 -18.89 12.28
CA GLY A 50 8.90 -19.54 13.55
C GLY A 50 8.80 -18.61 14.75
N ASN A 51 9.08 -17.31 14.61
CA ASN A 51 8.98 -16.32 15.68
C ASN A 51 7.51 -16.05 16.02
N ALA A 52 7.01 -16.66 17.10
CA ALA A 52 5.60 -16.64 17.47
C ALA A 52 5.10 -15.20 17.75
N ASP A 53 5.90 -14.38 18.42
CA ASP A 53 5.53 -13.01 18.76
C ASP A 53 5.40 -12.13 17.51
N ALA A 54 6.37 -12.20 16.60
CA ALA A 54 6.33 -11.46 15.34
C ALA A 54 5.14 -11.93 14.46
N ARG A 55 4.86 -13.23 14.45
CA ARG A 55 3.69 -13.81 13.74
C ARG A 55 2.37 -13.33 14.33
N ALA A 56 2.27 -13.29 15.67
CA ALA A 56 1.08 -12.79 16.37
C ALA A 56 0.83 -11.30 16.08
N ASP A 57 1.88 -10.47 16.07
CA ASP A 57 1.78 -9.07 15.71
C ASP A 57 1.27 -8.87 14.28
N VAL A 58 1.82 -9.60 13.31
CA VAL A 58 1.38 -9.50 11.90
C VAL A 58 -0.05 -10.01 11.73
N ALA A 59 -0.44 -11.08 12.43
CA ALA A 59 -1.81 -11.59 12.40
C ALA A 59 -2.80 -10.59 13.00
N LEU A 60 -2.44 -9.94 14.11
CA LEU A 60 -3.26 -8.89 14.71
C LEU A 60 -3.36 -7.67 13.78
N ALA A 61 -2.25 -7.24 13.17
CA ALA A 61 -2.23 -6.15 12.21
C ALA A 61 -3.16 -6.42 11.02
N ASN A 62 -3.12 -7.64 10.47
CA ASN A 62 -4.02 -8.05 9.38
C ASN A 62 -5.49 -8.01 9.81
N THR A 63 -5.81 -8.45 11.03
CA THR A 63 -7.18 -8.36 11.57
C THR A 63 -7.66 -6.91 11.71
N LEU A 64 -6.79 -6.04 12.25
CA LEU A 64 -7.10 -4.61 12.38
C LEU A 64 -7.26 -3.93 11.01
N ALA A 65 -6.44 -4.29 10.02
CA ALA A 65 -6.58 -3.81 8.65
C ALA A 65 -7.94 -4.19 8.03
N GLY A 66 -8.43 -5.41 8.28
CA GLY A 66 -9.79 -5.82 7.87
C GLY A 66 -10.90 -5.01 8.55
N PHE A 67 -10.72 -4.60 9.81
CA PHE A 67 -11.65 -3.66 10.44
C PHE A 67 -11.59 -2.28 9.80
N VAL A 68 -10.40 -1.80 9.45
CA VAL A 68 -10.20 -0.52 8.75
C VAL A 68 -10.93 -0.53 7.40
N GLU A 69 -10.74 -1.58 6.60
CA GLU A 69 -11.41 -1.72 5.31
C GLU A 69 -12.93 -1.67 5.45
N THR A 70 -13.48 -2.33 6.49
CA THR A 70 -14.94 -2.34 6.75
C THR A 70 -15.46 -0.98 7.24
N LEU A 71 -14.69 -0.27 8.07
CA LEU A 71 -15.11 0.98 8.71
C LEU A 71 -14.75 2.24 7.91
N SER A 72 -13.88 2.11 6.92
CA SER A 72 -13.43 3.16 6.02
C SER A 72 -13.51 2.65 4.57
N SER A 73 -12.38 2.42 3.93
CA SER A 73 -12.26 1.79 2.59
C SER A 73 -10.78 1.58 2.28
N CYS A 74 -10.45 0.67 1.36
CA CYS A 74 -9.25 0.85 0.56
C CYS A 74 -9.49 1.92 -0.52
N THR A 75 -8.48 2.30 -1.28
CA THR A 75 -8.53 3.44 -2.21
C THR A 75 -7.94 3.06 -3.58
N GLY A 76 -7.46 4.02 -4.33
CA GLY A 76 -7.03 3.82 -5.71
C GLY A 76 -5.83 2.89 -5.89
N GLU A 77 -4.98 2.68 -4.87
CA GLU A 77 -3.85 1.73 -4.97
C GLU A 77 -4.36 0.31 -5.26
N HIS A 78 -5.34 -0.13 -4.46
CA HIS A 78 -5.98 -1.42 -4.66
C HIS A 78 -6.71 -1.52 -6.01
N ALA A 79 -7.37 -0.45 -6.46
CA ALA A 79 -8.05 -0.44 -7.75
C ALA A 79 -7.07 -0.64 -8.92
N ILE A 80 -5.92 0.02 -8.89
CA ILE A 80 -4.86 -0.13 -9.90
C ILE A 80 -4.27 -1.55 -9.86
N GLU A 81 -4.02 -2.07 -8.66
CA GLU A 81 -3.45 -3.40 -8.50
C GLU A 81 -4.41 -4.51 -8.94
N HIS A 82 -5.69 -4.41 -8.63
CA HIS A 82 -6.69 -5.36 -9.11
C HIS A 82 -6.75 -5.41 -10.64
N ALA A 83 -6.62 -4.27 -11.31
CA ALA A 83 -6.52 -4.22 -12.77
C ALA A 83 -5.21 -4.86 -13.28
N LEU A 84 -4.08 -4.65 -12.59
CA LEU A 84 -2.82 -5.34 -12.90
C LEU A 84 -3.01 -6.87 -12.81
N SER A 85 -3.52 -7.36 -11.69
CA SER A 85 -3.77 -8.80 -11.48
C SER A 85 -4.78 -9.39 -12.47
N ALA A 86 -5.79 -8.61 -12.90
CA ALA A 86 -6.77 -9.08 -13.90
C ALA A 86 -6.12 -9.41 -15.26
N PHE A 87 -5.11 -8.65 -15.68
CA PHE A 87 -4.37 -8.89 -16.92
C PHE A 87 -3.13 -9.76 -16.72
N HIS A 88 -2.61 -9.85 -15.51
CA HIS A 88 -1.39 -10.59 -15.16
C HIS A 88 -1.64 -11.54 -13.99
N PRO A 89 -2.37 -12.64 -14.17
CA PRO A 89 -2.81 -13.54 -13.08
C PRO A 89 -1.67 -14.26 -12.36
N ALA A 90 -0.46 -14.23 -12.89
CA ALA A 90 0.75 -14.73 -12.22
C ALA A 90 1.35 -13.72 -11.24
N LEU A 91 0.90 -12.46 -11.26
CA LEU A 91 1.34 -11.42 -10.33
C LEU A 91 0.67 -11.62 -8.97
N PRO A 92 1.44 -11.89 -7.88
CA PRO A 92 0.85 -11.93 -6.55
C PRO A 92 0.35 -10.54 -6.14
N HIS A 93 -0.87 -10.46 -5.62
CA HIS A 93 -1.54 -9.21 -5.25
C HIS A 93 -0.65 -8.25 -4.43
N GLY A 94 -0.12 -8.71 -3.29
CA GLY A 94 0.76 -7.86 -2.47
C GLY A 94 2.06 -7.46 -3.15
N ALA A 95 2.55 -8.21 -4.16
CA ALA A 95 3.71 -7.79 -4.95
C ALA A 95 3.33 -6.63 -5.90
N GLY A 96 2.13 -6.67 -6.49
CA GLY A 96 1.60 -5.58 -7.31
C GLY A 96 1.50 -4.28 -6.51
N LEU A 97 0.88 -4.32 -5.34
CA LEU A 97 0.79 -3.18 -4.41
C LEU A 97 2.17 -2.61 -4.08
N ILE A 98 3.13 -3.46 -3.67
CA ILE A 98 4.51 -3.03 -3.34
C ILE A 98 5.15 -2.25 -4.49
N MET A 99 5.00 -2.74 -5.72
CA MET A 99 5.68 -2.14 -6.88
C MET A 99 5.13 -0.78 -7.25
N ILE A 100 3.80 -0.56 -7.17
CA ILE A 100 3.18 0.72 -7.52
C ILE A 100 3.17 1.73 -6.37
N SER A 101 3.40 1.28 -5.14
CA SER A 101 3.18 2.05 -3.92
C SER A 101 3.86 3.42 -3.90
N LYS A 102 5.17 3.49 -4.21
CA LYS A 102 5.91 4.75 -4.10
C LYS A 102 5.38 5.83 -5.04
N ALA A 103 5.07 5.47 -6.27
CA ALA A 103 4.50 6.40 -7.24
C ALA A 103 3.06 6.81 -6.86
N TYR A 104 2.24 5.86 -6.41
CA TYR A 104 0.88 6.14 -5.95
C TYR A 104 0.86 7.10 -4.76
N TRP A 105 1.59 6.79 -3.68
CA TRP A 105 1.58 7.58 -2.45
C TRP A 105 2.16 8.98 -2.62
N SER A 106 3.08 9.17 -3.56
CA SER A 106 3.62 10.50 -3.87
C SER A 106 2.56 11.47 -4.43
N ARG A 107 1.44 10.97 -4.95
CA ARG A 107 0.33 11.81 -5.44
C ARG A 107 -0.40 12.56 -4.33
N PHE A 108 -0.20 12.16 -3.06
CA PHE A 108 -0.96 12.70 -1.93
C PHE A 108 -0.13 13.56 -0.96
N PHE A 109 1.07 13.95 -1.32
CA PHE A 109 1.92 14.80 -0.45
C PHE A 109 1.24 16.11 -0.05
N GLU A 110 0.54 16.75 -0.98
CA GLU A 110 -0.16 18.01 -0.71
C GLU A 110 -1.50 17.79 0.01
N SER A 111 -2.25 16.76 -0.36
CA SER A 111 -3.61 16.54 0.16
C SER A 111 -3.66 15.82 1.49
N SER A 112 -2.62 15.06 1.86
CA SER A 112 -2.59 14.22 3.07
C SER A 112 -1.25 14.27 3.81
N GLY A 113 -0.48 15.33 3.66
CA GLY A 113 0.87 15.43 4.19
C GLY A 113 1.00 15.06 5.67
N ASP A 114 0.15 15.60 6.53
CA ASP A 114 0.18 15.31 7.98
C ASP A 114 -0.12 13.83 8.27
N LYS A 115 -1.06 13.22 7.55
CA LYS A 115 -1.39 11.80 7.69
C LYS A 115 -0.22 10.92 7.24
N LEU A 116 0.46 11.27 6.14
CA LEU A 116 1.65 10.55 5.67
C LEU A 116 2.80 10.61 6.69
N VAL A 117 3.02 11.77 7.33
CA VAL A 117 3.97 11.89 8.44
C VAL A 117 3.60 10.97 9.60
N ASN A 118 2.33 10.89 9.96
CA ASN A 118 1.86 9.98 11.02
C ASN A 118 2.09 8.52 10.67
N ILE A 119 1.85 8.11 9.41
CA ILE A 119 2.17 6.76 8.92
C ILE A 119 3.66 6.47 9.05
N ALA A 120 4.53 7.40 8.62
CA ALA A 120 5.98 7.24 8.75
C ALA A 120 6.41 7.03 10.21
N ARG A 121 5.85 7.81 11.13
CA ARG A 121 6.11 7.68 12.57
C ARG A 121 5.62 6.35 13.13
N ALA A 122 4.46 5.89 12.70
CA ALA A 122 3.91 4.58 13.09
C ALA A 122 4.79 3.42 12.56
N LEU A 123 5.36 3.53 11.36
CA LEU A 123 6.35 2.58 10.82
C LEU A 123 7.69 2.57 11.58
N GLY A 124 7.91 3.52 12.50
CA GLY A 124 9.11 3.61 13.33
C GLY A 124 10.04 4.78 13.02
N HIS A 125 9.78 5.57 11.97
CA HIS A 125 10.52 6.79 11.64
C HIS A 125 10.03 7.96 12.50
N LYS A 126 10.36 7.93 13.80
CA LYS A 126 9.81 8.83 14.83
C LYS A 126 10.07 10.32 14.56
N ASP A 127 11.16 10.63 13.85
CA ASP A 127 11.58 11.99 13.53
C ASP A 127 11.01 12.51 12.20
N ALA A 128 10.08 11.78 11.56
CA ALA A 128 9.44 12.21 10.34
C ALA A 128 8.73 13.56 10.51
N GLN A 129 8.94 14.50 9.57
CA GLN A 129 8.40 15.87 9.62
C GLN A 129 7.69 16.29 8.33
N LYS A 130 7.95 15.60 7.21
CA LYS A 130 7.40 15.92 5.90
C LYS A 130 6.88 14.67 5.19
N PRO A 131 5.97 14.80 4.23
CA PRO A 131 5.33 13.66 3.57
C PRO A 131 6.31 12.69 2.90
N GLU A 132 7.42 13.20 2.36
CA GLU A 132 8.45 12.38 1.71
C GLU A 132 9.12 11.40 2.67
N ASP A 133 9.11 11.70 3.98
CA ASP A 133 9.65 10.80 5.00
C ASP A 133 8.88 9.47 5.06
N PHE A 134 7.59 9.48 4.63
CA PHE A 134 6.83 8.25 4.48
C PHE A 134 7.38 7.36 3.37
N ILE A 135 7.76 7.92 2.22
CA ILE A 135 8.37 7.12 1.13
C ILE A 135 9.71 6.53 1.59
N ALA A 136 10.46 7.27 2.40
CA ALA A 136 11.70 6.76 2.99
C ALA A 136 11.42 5.59 3.96
N ALA A 137 10.41 5.71 4.83
CA ALA A 137 9.99 4.66 5.77
C ALA A 137 9.48 3.41 5.06
N LEU A 138 8.65 3.59 4.01
CA LEU A 138 8.14 2.51 3.18
C LEU A 138 9.28 1.78 2.46
N THR A 139 10.22 2.53 1.87
CA THR A 139 11.40 1.97 1.19
C THR A 139 12.28 1.17 2.15
N ASP A 140 12.47 1.65 3.38
CA ASP A 140 13.20 0.93 4.42
C ASP A 140 12.50 -0.40 4.77
N LEU A 141 11.19 -0.38 4.97
CA LEU A 141 10.43 -1.59 5.24
C LEU A 141 10.51 -2.59 4.08
N GLN A 142 10.38 -2.12 2.83
CA GLN A 142 10.55 -2.98 1.63
C GLN A 142 11.93 -3.63 1.58
N LYS A 143 13.00 -2.88 1.88
CA LYS A 143 14.37 -3.40 1.95
C LYS A 143 14.52 -4.44 3.06
N ARG A 144 14.04 -4.14 4.25
CA ARG A 144 14.09 -5.07 5.40
C ARG A 144 13.33 -6.37 5.15
N CYS A 145 12.31 -6.35 4.29
CA CYS A 145 11.53 -7.54 3.91
C CYS A 145 12.03 -8.21 2.61
N ASN A 146 13.14 -7.75 2.01
CA ASN A 146 13.70 -8.27 0.75
C ASN A 146 12.72 -8.24 -0.44
N VAL A 147 11.94 -7.15 -0.57
CA VAL A 147 10.96 -6.95 -1.64
C VAL A 147 11.17 -5.63 -2.41
N SER A 148 12.24 -4.89 -2.15
CA SER A 148 12.54 -3.61 -2.82
C SER A 148 12.92 -3.77 -4.30
N GLU A 149 13.33 -4.98 -4.71
CA GLU A 149 13.82 -5.27 -6.06
C GLU A 149 12.75 -5.89 -6.99
N LEU A 150 11.48 -5.93 -6.54
CA LEU A 150 10.37 -6.37 -7.38
C LEU A 150 10.17 -5.39 -8.56
N ARG A 151 9.83 -5.93 -9.72
CA ARG A 151 9.67 -5.17 -10.98
C ARG A 151 8.44 -5.64 -11.73
N LEU A 152 7.61 -4.72 -12.21
CA LEU A 152 6.43 -5.03 -13.03
C LEU A 152 6.80 -5.81 -14.29
N SER A 153 7.92 -5.49 -14.93
CA SER A 153 8.43 -6.21 -16.11
C SER A 153 8.71 -7.69 -15.83
N GLY A 154 9.09 -8.04 -14.61
CA GLY A 154 9.32 -9.44 -14.20
C GLY A 154 8.04 -10.30 -14.19
N TYR A 155 6.87 -9.69 -14.19
CA TYR A 155 5.55 -10.34 -14.23
C TYR A 155 4.87 -10.20 -15.62
N GLY A 156 5.60 -9.74 -16.62
CA GLY A 156 5.11 -9.62 -18.00
C GLY A 156 4.23 -8.39 -18.25
N VAL A 157 4.16 -7.46 -17.32
CA VAL A 157 3.53 -6.15 -17.54
C VAL A 157 4.37 -5.37 -18.55
N ARG A 158 3.73 -4.69 -19.49
CA ARG A 158 4.39 -3.93 -20.55
C ARG A 158 3.82 -2.51 -20.63
N PRO A 159 4.61 -1.51 -21.05
CA PRO A 159 4.13 -0.13 -21.18
C PRO A 159 2.89 0.03 -22.05
N GLU A 160 2.78 -0.76 -23.13
CA GLU A 160 1.59 -0.75 -23.99
C GLU A 160 0.30 -1.20 -23.29
N ASP A 161 0.40 -1.83 -22.11
CA ASP A 161 -0.74 -2.30 -21.32
C ASP A 161 -1.29 -1.22 -20.36
N PHE A 162 -0.54 -0.17 -20.07
CA PHE A 162 -0.90 0.82 -19.03
C PHE A 162 -2.24 1.49 -19.27
N GLY A 163 -2.55 1.85 -20.53
CA GLY A 163 -3.84 2.45 -20.87
C GLY A 163 -5.02 1.55 -20.55
N LYS A 164 -4.94 0.26 -20.93
CA LYS A 164 -6.03 -0.70 -20.66
C LYS A 164 -6.14 -1.05 -19.17
N ILE A 165 -5.02 -1.05 -18.43
CA ILE A 165 -5.03 -1.26 -16.98
C ILE A 165 -5.73 -0.10 -16.29
N ALA A 166 -5.40 1.16 -16.64
CA ALA A 166 -6.06 2.35 -16.11
C ALA A 166 -7.57 2.35 -16.42
N ASP A 167 -7.96 2.04 -17.67
CA ASP A 167 -9.37 1.96 -18.06
C ASP A 167 -10.12 0.88 -17.25
N ASN A 168 -9.52 -0.31 -17.08
CA ASN A 168 -10.12 -1.38 -16.29
C ASN A 168 -10.27 -1.00 -14.82
N ALA A 169 -9.28 -0.36 -14.21
CA ALA A 169 -9.35 0.11 -12.82
C ALA A 169 -10.53 1.08 -12.62
N ILE A 170 -10.74 2.01 -13.56
CA ILE A 170 -11.86 2.96 -13.52
C ILE A 170 -13.20 2.23 -13.67
N ASP A 171 -13.30 1.35 -14.67
CA ASP A 171 -14.56 0.69 -15.03
C ASP A 171 -15.03 -0.30 -13.95
N THR A 172 -14.10 -1.02 -13.33
CA THR A 172 -14.43 -2.09 -12.36
C THR A 172 -14.43 -1.63 -10.92
N MET A 173 -13.53 -0.70 -10.55
CA MET A 173 -13.32 -0.25 -9.17
C MET A 173 -13.27 1.27 -9.01
N GLY A 174 -13.89 2.03 -9.92
CA GLY A 174 -13.90 3.49 -9.90
C GLY A 174 -14.45 4.12 -8.60
N GLY A 175 -15.18 3.32 -7.79
CA GLY A 175 -15.64 3.72 -6.46
C GLY A 175 -14.50 4.06 -5.51
N LEU A 176 -13.37 3.34 -5.60
CA LEU A 176 -12.23 3.51 -4.72
C LEU A 176 -11.50 4.83 -4.97
N PHE A 177 -11.43 5.29 -6.21
CA PHE A 177 -10.84 6.59 -6.54
C PHE A 177 -11.66 7.78 -6.00
N ARG A 178 -12.94 7.59 -5.70
CA ARG A 178 -13.79 8.65 -5.12
C ARG A 178 -13.53 8.90 -3.64
N VAL A 179 -12.90 7.96 -2.97
CA VAL A 179 -12.53 8.08 -1.55
C VAL A 179 -11.05 8.38 -1.34
N ASP A 180 -10.29 8.50 -2.42
CA ASP A 180 -8.94 9.09 -2.36
C ASP A 180 -8.98 10.52 -1.80
N PRO A 181 -7.93 10.98 -1.11
CA PRO A 181 -7.84 12.36 -0.59
C PRO A 181 -7.92 13.44 -1.67
N ARG A 182 -7.52 13.11 -2.89
CA ARG A 182 -7.79 13.86 -4.12
C ARG A 182 -8.15 12.89 -5.24
N PRO A 183 -9.04 13.27 -6.17
CA PRO A 183 -9.32 12.42 -7.32
C PRO A 183 -8.05 12.15 -8.16
N LEU A 184 -7.91 10.92 -8.61
CA LEU A 184 -6.90 10.53 -9.58
C LEU A 184 -7.53 10.45 -10.97
N SER A 185 -6.90 11.10 -11.95
CA SER A 185 -7.28 11.01 -13.35
C SER A 185 -6.74 9.73 -13.98
N ARG A 186 -7.23 9.40 -15.19
CA ARG A 186 -6.66 8.31 -16.00
C ARG A 186 -5.17 8.52 -16.26
N GLU A 187 -4.78 9.76 -16.54
CA GLU A 187 -3.40 10.15 -16.78
C GLU A 187 -2.54 10.00 -15.53
N ASP A 188 -3.07 10.30 -14.34
CA ASP A 188 -2.39 10.03 -13.07
C ASP A 188 -2.08 8.53 -12.91
N MET A 189 -3.04 7.66 -13.25
CA MET A 189 -2.85 6.18 -13.14
C MET A 189 -1.80 5.68 -14.12
N ILE A 190 -1.81 6.16 -15.37
CA ILE A 190 -0.77 5.83 -16.36
C ILE A 190 0.58 6.31 -15.85
N GLY A 191 0.68 7.53 -15.35
CA GLY A 191 1.91 8.06 -14.77
C GLY A 191 2.42 7.25 -13.56
N ILE A 192 1.52 6.73 -12.70
CA ILE A 192 1.88 5.83 -11.61
C ILE A 192 2.50 4.54 -12.15
N LEU A 193 1.90 3.95 -13.18
CA LEU A 193 2.41 2.72 -13.80
C LEU A 193 3.76 2.96 -14.50
N GLU A 194 3.93 4.10 -15.21
CA GLU A 194 5.18 4.49 -15.86
C GLU A 194 6.31 4.69 -14.84
N GLU A 195 6.06 5.43 -13.76
CA GLU A 195 7.04 5.67 -12.68
C GLU A 195 7.40 4.39 -11.92
N SER A 196 6.49 3.42 -11.86
CA SER A 196 6.67 2.12 -11.21
C SER A 196 7.32 1.07 -12.11
N TYR A 197 7.39 1.35 -13.42
CA TYR A 197 7.93 0.40 -14.39
C TYR A 197 9.46 0.46 -14.42
N GLN A 198 10.09 -0.66 -14.09
CA GLN A 198 11.54 -0.87 -14.14
C GLN A 198 11.87 -2.26 -14.64
#